data_9f65b96e582e9fe24176fe15f8db8462
#
_entry.id   9f65b96e582e9fe24176fe15f8db8462
#
_cell.length_a   1.000
_cell.length_b   1.000
_cell.length_c   1.000
_cell.angle_alpha   90.00
_cell.angle_beta   90.00
_cell.angle_gamma   90.00
#
_symmetry.space_group_name_H-M   'P 1'
#
loop_
_entity.id
_entity.type
_entity.pdbx_description
1 polymer ?
#
loop_
_entity_poly.entity_id
_entity_poly.type
_entity_poly.pdbx_seq_one_letter_code
_entity_poly.pdbx_strand_id
1 'polypeptide(L)'
;MLVYADIMLSDAQIGRLNAWWTSAGWEADDLHLRRLDGSPVRLAAPQVDEIDLGAAAIHVLRGPRQVGKSTDLKLLARRALATGAEPREVIYLSLDLLEDQPPSELVESVNRALELAGGRAGSRLILLDEVTAAERWQTAVKALWDEGRIDRDVVVCTGSSAADLAEGSAERLPGRRGRGRDFLVMPQDFAAFAQAVDGTVPPGLGLTVAEILGADGREALRSAQVHLPALRRALERYLLFGGLPAAVVEAAGGSAEPSGEVQRVLWDSLVKEVQRRGASMPAAQALLERIMRSLGSKLSWSKLAREMAVPLGRPRRGAGHHNDPRTVQSYVELLAVNYFALVLYFWKQDSGSGDVAKDKKVYFGDPLLQTIVADRVGLPRDTHAEVENAVALALYRRYEPLERRAENMIAPEQLHVWGTRRGGEVDFVCGPRERIDAVEVADWASLDRRKATGPARALPGRPSLVASRDELDFGRSANVVPAALLLWALSGSTSG
;
A
#
# COMPACT_ATOMS: atom_id res chain seq x y z
N MET A 1 21.51 11.53 39.08
CA MET A 1 21.78 10.25 38.46
C MET A 1 20.44 9.53 38.33
N LEU A 2 19.70 9.78 37.26
CA LEU A 2 18.45 9.06 36.97
C LEU A 2 18.85 7.66 36.55
N VAL A 3 18.47 6.67 37.35
CA VAL A 3 18.58 5.25 36.98
C VAL A 3 17.62 5.04 35.81
N TYR A 4 18.16 4.94 34.60
CA TYR A 4 17.40 4.38 33.46
C TYR A 4 17.13 2.93 33.85
N ALA A 5 15.88 2.64 34.20
CA ALA A 5 15.42 1.27 34.34
C ALA A 5 15.56 0.62 32.93
N ASP A 6 16.21 -0.54 32.87
CA ASP A 6 16.31 -1.36 31.66
C ASP A 6 14.90 -1.54 31.07
N ILE A 7 14.66 -0.98 29.87
CA ILE A 7 13.35 -0.99 29.21
C ILE A 7 13.21 -2.20 28.29
N MET A 8 14.12 -3.18 28.37
CA MET A 8 13.99 -4.45 27.67
C MET A 8 12.69 -5.19 28.04
N LEU A 9 12.21 -6.01 27.13
CA LEU A 9 11.02 -6.83 27.39
C LEU A 9 11.31 -7.83 28.52
N SER A 10 10.50 -7.81 29.58
CA SER A 10 10.61 -8.76 30.68
C SER A 10 10.18 -10.18 30.26
N ASP A 11 10.67 -11.19 30.99
CA ASP A 11 10.31 -12.60 30.77
C ASP A 11 8.79 -12.83 30.74
N ALA A 12 8.08 -12.16 31.62
CA ALA A 12 6.61 -12.24 31.68
C ALA A 12 5.93 -11.60 30.46
N GLN A 13 6.49 -10.53 29.90
CA GLN A 13 6.02 -9.93 28.65
C GLN A 13 6.29 -10.85 27.47
N ILE A 14 7.53 -11.37 27.36
CA ILE A 14 7.90 -12.32 26.30
C ILE A 14 7.02 -13.57 26.34
N GLY A 15 6.79 -14.13 27.54
CA GLY A 15 5.91 -15.28 27.71
C GLY A 15 4.47 -15.02 27.27
N ARG A 16 3.91 -13.85 27.62
CA ARG A 16 2.55 -13.45 27.18
C ARG A 16 2.45 -13.25 25.67
N LEU A 17 3.48 -12.68 25.04
CA LEU A 17 3.53 -12.46 23.60
C LEU A 17 3.58 -13.78 22.81
N ASN A 18 4.11 -14.85 23.44
CA ASN A 18 4.30 -16.19 22.89
C ASN A 18 3.41 -17.24 23.59
N ALA A 19 2.11 -16.97 23.66
CA ALA A 19 1.16 -17.81 24.40
C ALA A 19 1.14 -19.28 23.95
N TRP A 20 1.50 -19.56 22.69
CA TRP A 20 1.64 -20.92 22.15
C TRP A 20 2.76 -21.76 22.81
N TRP A 21 3.68 -21.13 23.53
CA TRP A 21 4.68 -21.87 24.29
C TRP A 21 4.09 -22.69 25.44
N THR A 22 2.91 -22.29 25.91
CA THR A 22 2.27 -22.90 27.10
C THR A 22 0.83 -23.36 26.87
N SER A 23 0.19 -22.91 25.80
CA SER A 23 -1.23 -23.22 25.51
C SER A 23 -1.42 -23.61 24.05
N ALA A 24 -1.98 -24.80 23.82
CA ALA A 24 -2.37 -25.25 22.47
C ALA A 24 -3.58 -24.47 21.93
N GLY A 25 -4.40 -23.88 22.80
CA GLY A 25 -5.58 -23.07 22.43
C GLY A 25 -5.32 -21.56 22.32
N TRP A 26 -4.09 -21.13 22.21
CA TRP A 26 -3.65 -19.72 22.22
C TRP A 26 -4.38 -18.82 21.20
N GLU A 27 -4.80 -19.39 20.07
CA GLU A 27 -5.49 -18.65 19.00
C GLU A 27 -6.79 -18.00 19.49
N ALA A 28 -7.52 -18.69 20.38
CA ALA A 28 -8.77 -18.19 20.96
C ALA A 28 -8.56 -16.96 21.87
N ASP A 29 -7.36 -16.79 22.40
CA ASP A 29 -7.01 -15.67 23.29
C ASP A 29 -6.24 -14.54 22.56
N ASP A 30 -5.67 -14.83 21.38
CA ASP A 30 -4.97 -13.82 20.59
C ASP A 30 -5.94 -12.79 19.98
N LEU A 31 -5.71 -11.52 20.27
CA LEU A 31 -6.60 -10.43 19.84
C LEU A 31 -6.73 -10.32 18.32
N HIS A 32 -5.62 -10.51 17.59
CA HIS A 32 -5.59 -10.40 16.13
C HIS A 32 -6.36 -11.54 15.49
N LEU A 33 -6.12 -12.78 15.93
CA LEU A 33 -6.78 -13.96 15.40
C LEU A 33 -8.26 -14.02 15.77
N ARG A 34 -8.62 -13.65 17.01
CA ARG A 34 -10.04 -13.53 17.40
C ARG A 34 -10.81 -12.54 16.53
N ARG A 35 -10.22 -11.38 16.25
CA ARG A 35 -10.85 -10.38 15.37
C ARG A 35 -10.98 -10.90 13.95
N LEU A 36 -9.95 -11.57 13.44
CA LEU A 36 -9.94 -12.17 12.12
C LEU A 36 -10.98 -13.30 12.01
N ASP A 37 -10.96 -14.24 12.95
CA ASP A 37 -11.85 -15.44 12.92
C ASP A 37 -13.31 -15.07 13.23
N GLY A 38 -13.54 -14.00 14.01
CA GLY A 38 -14.85 -13.40 14.25
C GLY A 38 -15.34 -12.46 13.15
N SER A 39 -14.52 -12.19 12.14
CA SER A 39 -14.91 -11.32 11.01
C SER A 39 -15.94 -12.01 10.11
N PRO A 40 -16.97 -11.29 9.63
CA PRO A 40 -17.93 -11.82 8.66
C PRO A 40 -17.29 -12.16 7.31
N VAL A 41 -16.09 -11.67 7.06
CA VAL A 41 -15.36 -11.86 5.79
C VAL A 41 -13.92 -12.23 6.03
N ARG A 42 -13.38 -13.10 5.16
CA ARG A 42 -11.95 -13.43 5.15
C ARG A 42 -11.25 -12.53 4.14
N LEU A 43 -10.26 -11.78 4.64
CA LEU A 43 -9.43 -10.90 3.81
C LEU A 43 -8.20 -11.65 3.32
N ALA A 44 -7.77 -11.34 2.10
CA ALA A 44 -6.58 -11.95 1.51
C ALA A 44 -5.30 -11.43 2.18
N ALA A 45 -4.36 -12.33 2.44
CA ALA A 45 -3.02 -12.04 2.97
C ALA A 45 -1.97 -12.87 2.20
N PRO A 46 -1.81 -12.66 0.87
CA PRO A 46 -0.99 -13.51 0.02
C PRO A 46 0.47 -13.59 0.49
N GLN A 47 1.02 -12.52 1.06
CA GLN A 47 2.37 -12.48 1.60
C GLN A 47 2.62 -13.54 2.69
N VAL A 48 1.58 -13.94 3.41
CA VAL A 48 1.68 -15.01 4.42
C VAL A 48 2.03 -16.34 3.77
N ASP A 49 1.45 -16.65 2.61
CA ASP A 49 1.70 -17.90 1.90
C ASP A 49 3.03 -17.89 1.11
N GLU A 50 3.46 -16.71 0.65
CA GLU A 50 4.67 -16.53 -0.14
C GLU A 50 5.98 -16.58 0.67
N ILE A 51 5.94 -16.38 1.99
CA ILE A 51 7.12 -16.46 2.84
C ILE A 51 7.53 -17.93 3.01
N ASP A 52 8.74 -18.25 2.53
CA ASP A 52 9.36 -19.58 2.72
C ASP A 52 9.85 -19.72 4.18
N LEU A 53 9.26 -20.65 4.93
CA LEU A 53 9.62 -20.93 6.32
C LEU A 53 10.80 -21.92 6.46
N GLY A 54 11.27 -22.51 5.35
CA GLY A 54 12.32 -23.54 5.36
C GLY A 54 13.74 -23.01 5.13
N ALA A 55 13.91 -21.77 4.72
CA ALA A 55 15.21 -21.20 4.36
C ALA A 55 15.53 -19.94 5.16
N ALA A 56 16.74 -19.89 5.76
CA ALA A 56 17.21 -18.72 6.50
C ALA A 56 17.07 -17.44 5.67
N ALA A 57 16.36 -16.46 6.21
CA ALA A 57 16.04 -15.23 5.49
C ALA A 57 15.63 -14.10 6.44
N ILE A 58 15.84 -12.85 6.02
CA ILE A 58 15.23 -11.67 6.65
C ILE A 58 14.25 -11.07 5.68
N HIS A 59 12.96 -11.18 6.00
CA HIS A 59 11.86 -10.56 5.28
C HIS A 59 11.41 -9.28 5.98
N VAL A 60 10.92 -8.30 5.20
CA VAL A 60 10.36 -7.07 5.75
C VAL A 60 8.97 -6.87 5.16
N LEU A 61 7.95 -6.80 6.02
CA LEU A 61 6.59 -6.43 5.65
C LEU A 61 6.42 -4.93 5.79
N ARG A 62 6.27 -4.23 4.68
CA ARG A 62 6.02 -2.79 4.60
C ARG A 62 4.56 -2.54 4.26
N GLY A 63 4.09 -1.34 4.46
CA GLY A 63 2.74 -0.93 4.09
C GLY A 63 2.15 0.07 5.07
N PRO A 64 1.01 0.68 4.73
CA PRO A 64 0.37 1.68 5.57
C PRO A 64 0.03 1.12 6.95
N ARG A 65 -0.23 2.03 7.90
CA ARG A 65 -0.80 1.64 9.20
C ARG A 65 -2.17 1.00 8.99
N GLN A 66 -2.57 0.11 9.88
CA GLN A 66 -3.89 -0.55 9.90
C GLN A 66 -4.17 -1.48 8.69
N VAL A 67 -3.15 -1.85 7.92
CA VAL A 67 -3.30 -2.76 6.77
C VAL A 67 -3.27 -4.24 7.14
N GLY A 68 -2.95 -4.56 8.41
CA GLY A 68 -2.99 -5.94 8.92
C GLY A 68 -1.64 -6.61 9.15
N LYS A 69 -0.50 -5.90 9.06
CA LYS A 69 0.86 -6.48 9.20
C LYS A 69 1.06 -7.33 10.47
N SER A 70 0.61 -6.84 11.63
CA SER A 70 0.69 -7.61 12.88
C SER A 70 -0.17 -8.88 12.84
N THR A 71 -1.32 -8.82 12.17
CA THR A 71 -2.17 -9.99 11.92
C THR A 71 -1.46 -11.00 11.01
N ASP A 72 -0.75 -10.54 9.98
CA ASP A 72 0.05 -11.39 9.10
C ASP A 72 1.14 -12.14 9.87
N LEU A 73 1.82 -11.48 10.82
CA LEU A 73 2.78 -12.16 11.70
C LEU A 73 2.11 -13.26 12.55
N LYS A 74 0.90 -13.02 13.07
CA LYS A 74 0.16 -14.05 13.82
C LYS A 74 -0.32 -15.18 12.91
N LEU A 75 -0.69 -14.89 11.65
CA LEU A 75 -0.99 -15.91 10.64
C LEU A 75 0.25 -16.74 10.28
N LEU A 76 1.43 -16.14 10.19
CA LEU A 76 2.69 -16.87 10.00
C LEU A 76 3.01 -17.78 11.18
N ALA A 77 2.82 -17.32 12.42
CA ALA A 77 2.97 -18.17 13.60
C ALA A 77 2.00 -19.36 13.55
N ARG A 78 0.72 -19.11 13.25
CA ARG A 78 -0.31 -20.16 13.11
C ARG A 78 0.08 -21.17 12.01
N ARG A 79 0.54 -20.70 10.85
CA ARG A 79 0.99 -21.54 9.74
C ARG A 79 2.19 -22.41 10.14
N ALA A 80 3.21 -21.83 10.78
CA ALA A 80 4.38 -22.55 11.22
C ALA A 80 4.04 -23.68 12.21
N LEU A 81 3.22 -23.37 13.21
CA LEU A 81 2.76 -24.36 14.20
C LEU A 81 1.91 -25.45 13.55
N ALA A 82 1.01 -25.11 12.63
CA ALA A 82 0.18 -26.05 11.89
C ALA A 82 0.99 -26.97 10.96
N THR A 83 2.16 -26.53 10.49
CA THR A 83 3.09 -27.32 9.66
C THR A 83 4.12 -28.10 10.47
N GLY A 84 4.01 -28.10 11.81
CA GLY A 84 4.78 -28.95 12.70
C GLY A 84 6.04 -28.29 13.31
N ALA A 85 6.14 -26.96 13.27
CA ALA A 85 7.19 -26.27 14.03
C ALA A 85 6.96 -26.47 15.54
N GLU A 86 8.05 -26.72 16.27
CA GLU A 86 7.98 -26.80 17.73
C GLU A 86 7.55 -25.43 18.30
N PRO A 87 6.63 -25.37 19.29
CA PRO A 87 6.14 -24.09 19.81
C PRO A 87 7.24 -23.10 20.19
N ARG A 88 8.33 -23.58 20.76
CA ARG A 88 9.45 -22.74 21.18
C ARG A 88 10.39 -22.31 20.04
N GLU A 89 10.25 -22.86 18.84
CA GLU A 89 10.93 -22.39 17.64
C GLU A 89 10.20 -21.25 16.94
N VAL A 90 8.97 -20.91 17.37
CA VAL A 90 8.23 -19.74 16.91
C VAL A 90 8.29 -18.67 17.98
N ILE A 91 8.90 -17.52 17.65
CA ILE A 91 9.15 -16.41 18.58
C ILE A 91 8.52 -15.14 18.00
N TYR A 92 7.70 -14.47 18.78
CA TYR A 92 7.10 -13.19 18.42
C TYR A 92 7.43 -12.13 19.48
N LEU A 93 7.88 -10.98 19.03
CA LEU A 93 8.13 -9.81 19.86
C LEU A 93 7.41 -8.59 19.28
N SER A 94 6.61 -7.90 20.08
CA SER A 94 6.12 -6.56 19.77
C SER A 94 7.05 -5.55 20.41
N LEU A 95 7.64 -4.69 19.58
CA LEU A 95 8.68 -3.75 19.97
C LEU A 95 8.15 -2.33 20.20
N ASP A 96 6.81 -2.15 20.25
CA ASP A 96 6.18 -0.86 20.51
C ASP A 96 6.67 -0.19 21.79
N LEU A 97 7.03 -0.99 22.82
CA LEU A 97 7.54 -0.48 24.09
C LEU A 97 8.98 0.04 24.00
N LEU A 98 9.69 -0.21 22.90
CA LEU A 98 11.03 0.25 22.64
C LEU A 98 11.06 1.57 21.85
N GLU A 99 10.00 2.39 21.89
CA GLU A 99 9.94 3.65 21.17
C GLU A 99 11.10 4.56 21.60
N ASP A 100 11.88 5.02 20.60
CA ASP A 100 13.08 5.86 20.76
C ASP A 100 14.22 5.22 21.58
N GLN A 101 14.19 3.90 21.80
CA GLN A 101 15.28 3.20 22.50
C GLN A 101 16.46 2.86 21.57
N PRO A 102 17.67 2.75 22.12
CA PRO A 102 18.86 2.41 21.35
C PRO A 102 18.78 0.98 20.77
N PRO A 103 19.53 0.67 19.71
CA PRO A 103 19.56 -0.67 19.10
C PRO A 103 19.91 -1.81 20.08
N SER A 104 20.66 -1.52 21.16
CA SER A 104 21.02 -2.49 22.20
C SER A 104 19.79 -3.12 22.86
N GLU A 105 18.76 -2.34 23.15
CA GLU A 105 17.55 -2.83 23.82
C GLU A 105 16.80 -3.86 22.95
N LEU A 106 16.79 -3.66 21.62
CA LEU A 106 16.25 -4.63 20.69
C LEU A 106 17.11 -5.91 20.70
N VAL A 107 18.45 -5.78 20.64
CA VAL A 107 19.36 -6.93 20.68
C VAL A 107 19.16 -7.73 21.97
N GLU A 108 19.08 -7.07 23.12
CA GLU A 108 18.88 -7.72 24.42
C GLU A 108 17.50 -8.39 24.50
N SER A 109 16.43 -7.73 24.03
CA SER A 109 15.08 -8.31 24.00
C SER A 109 15.02 -9.58 23.14
N VAL A 110 15.67 -9.57 21.96
CA VAL A 110 15.73 -10.77 21.10
C VAL A 110 16.58 -11.86 21.77
N ASN A 111 17.77 -11.54 22.29
CA ASN A 111 18.61 -12.51 22.98
C ASN A 111 17.86 -13.14 24.16
N ARG A 112 17.15 -12.35 24.95
CA ARG A 112 16.36 -12.86 26.07
C ARG A 112 15.24 -13.80 25.62
N ALA A 113 14.54 -13.47 24.53
CA ALA A 113 13.54 -14.36 23.96
C ALA A 113 14.14 -15.68 23.45
N LEU A 114 15.33 -15.63 22.84
CA LEU A 114 16.06 -16.81 22.40
C LEU A 114 16.50 -17.70 23.57
N GLU A 115 16.91 -17.14 24.70
CA GLU A 115 17.24 -17.87 25.93
C GLU A 115 16.01 -18.55 26.53
N LEU A 116 14.87 -17.83 26.63
CA LEU A 116 13.62 -18.36 27.13
C LEU A 116 13.02 -19.47 26.23
N ALA A 117 13.21 -19.33 24.91
CA ALA A 117 12.86 -20.36 23.95
C ALA A 117 13.67 -21.63 24.13
N GLY A 118 14.90 -21.54 24.63
CA GLY A 118 15.76 -22.68 24.94
C GLY A 118 16.58 -23.17 23.74
N GLY A 119 17.02 -24.43 23.84
CA GLY A 119 17.88 -25.04 22.84
C GLY A 119 17.25 -25.07 21.44
N ARG A 120 18.11 -24.99 20.43
CA ARG A 120 17.74 -24.96 19.00
C ARG A 120 17.83 -26.37 18.42
N ALA A 121 16.72 -26.91 17.90
CA ALA A 121 16.72 -28.16 17.16
C ALA A 121 16.78 -27.92 15.62
N GLY A 122 16.18 -26.84 15.14
CA GLY A 122 16.09 -26.49 13.73
C GLY A 122 16.24 -25.00 13.42
N SER A 123 15.64 -24.55 12.32
CA SER A 123 15.46 -23.14 11.97
C SER A 123 14.26 -22.60 12.76
N ARG A 124 14.44 -21.44 13.38
CA ARG A 124 13.36 -20.76 14.11
C ARG A 124 12.65 -19.76 13.21
N LEU A 125 11.38 -19.49 13.49
CA LEU A 125 10.64 -18.37 12.95
C LEU A 125 10.63 -17.24 13.98
N ILE A 126 11.28 -16.11 13.66
CA ILE A 126 11.39 -14.96 14.54
C ILE A 126 10.58 -13.81 13.93
N LEU A 127 9.53 -13.40 14.60
CA LEU A 127 8.55 -12.40 14.18
C LEU A 127 8.75 -11.13 15.00
N LEU A 128 9.30 -10.08 14.39
CA LEU A 128 9.59 -8.81 15.02
C LEU A 128 8.59 -7.76 14.55
N ASP A 129 7.62 -7.44 15.39
CA ASP A 129 6.57 -6.47 15.10
C ASP A 129 6.98 -5.08 15.58
N GLU A 130 6.69 -4.07 14.75
CA GLU A 130 6.98 -2.64 14.99
C GLU A 130 8.48 -2.35 15.25
N VAL A 131 9.38 -2.99 14.49
CA VAL A 131 10.84 -2.76 14.63
C VAL A 131 11.25 -1.30 14.49
N THR A 132 10.45 -0.49 13.76
CA THR A 132 10.70 0.95 13.57
C THR A 132 10.45 1.78 14.82
N ALA A 133 9.97 1.19 15.91
CA ALA A 133 9.93 1.82 17.22
C ALA A 133 11.35 2.03 17.76
N ALA A 134 12.26 1.06 17.57
CA ALA A 134 13.65 1.18 17.99
C ALA A 134 14.49 2.00 17.00
N GLU A 135 15.33 2.91 17.53
CA GLU A 135 16.27 3.65 16.69
C GLU A 135 17.23 2.71 15.95
N ARG A 136 17.47 2.98 14.67
CA ARG A 136 18.44 2.20 13.86
C ARG A 136 18.29 0.69 14.04
N TRP A 137 17.06 0.18 14.10
CA TRP A 137 16.72 -1.24 14.28
C TRP A 137 17.53 -2.19 13.37
N GLN A 138 17.89 -1.74 12.16
CA GLN A 138 18.69 -2.51 11.20
C GLN A 138 20.07 -2.84 11.75
N THR A 139 20.65 -1.94 12.56
CA THR A 139 21.94 -2.17 13.22
C THR A 139 21.83 -3.31 14.24
N ALA A 140 20.71 -3.38 14.96
CA ALA A 140 20.44 -4.45 15.90
C ALA A 140 20.25 -5.80 15.19
N VAL A 141 19.42 -5.86 14.14
CA VAL A 141 19.20 -7.09 13.35
C VAL A 141 20.50 -7.54 12.69
N LYS A 142 21.32 -6.60 12.19
CA LYS A 142 22.64 -6.89 11.64
C LYS A 142 23.57 -7.49 12.69
N ALA A 143 23.64 -6.92 13.88
CA ALA A 143 24.48 -7.44 14.97
C ALA A 143 24.08 -8.87 15.32
N LEU A 144 22.80 -9.14 15.53
CA LEU A 144 22.29 -10.49 15.83
C LEU A 144 22.64 -11.50 14.73
N TRP A 145 22.58 -11.08 13.46
CA TRP A 145 22.97 -11.95 12.33
C TRP A 145 24.49 -12.23 12.33
N ASP A 146 25.29 -11.19 12.43
CA ASP A 146 26.77 -11.29 12.38
C ASP A 146 27.35 -12.07 13.59
N GLU A 147 26.67 -12.05 14.73
CA GLU A 147 26.97 -12.83 15.92
C GLU A 147 26.50 -14.30 15.84
N GLY A 148 25.86 -14.70 14.75
CA GLY A 148 25.34 -16.06 14.59
C GLY A 148 24.14 -16.40 15.47
N ARG A 149 23.45 -15.37 15.99
CA ARG A 149 22.25 -15.57 16.85
C ARG A 149 21.01 -15.94 16.05
N ILE A 150 20.88 -15.38 14.83
CA ILE A 150 19.69 -15.54 13.94
C ILE A 150 20.05 -15.89 12.48
N ASP A 151 21.30 -16.19 12.18
CA ASP A 151 21.85 -16.41 10.83
C ASP A 151 21.27 -17.62 10.09
N ARG A 152 20.61 -18.53 10.82
CA ARG A 152 19.97 -19.74 10.30
C ARG A 152 18.45 -19.72 10.44
N ASP A 153 17.88 -18.61 10.84
CA ASP A 153 16.46 -18.45 11.16
C ASP A 153 15.72 -17.71 10.06
N VAL A 154 14.42 -17.88 10.01
CA VAL A 154 13.52 -17.03 9.23
C VAL A 154 13.11 -15.87 10.12
N VAL A 155 13.53 -14.67 9.77
CA VAL A 155 13.20 -13.44 10.50
C VAL A 155 12.21 -12.63 9.67
N VAL A 156 11.08 -12.24 10.24
CA VAL A 156 10.09 -11.37 9.58
C VAL A 156 9.91 -10.12 10.41
N CYS A 157 10.27 -8.98 9.84
CA CYS A 157 10.19 -7.67 10.47
C CYS A 157 9.01 -6.90 9.93
N THR A 158 8.26 -6.22 10.81
CA THR A 158 7.27 -5.21 10.40
C THR A 158 7.57 -3.87 11.04
N GLY A 159 6.98 -2.81 10.51
CA GLY A 159 7.03 -1.50 11.12
C GLY A 159 5.97 -0.57 10.57
N SER A 160 5.61 0.40 11.39
CA SER A 160 4.59 1.39 11.05
C SER A 160 5.13 2.57 10.24
N SER A 161 6.45 2.82 10.28
CA SER A 161 7.08 3.85 9.47
C SER A 161 7.64 3.24 8.19
N ALA A 162 6.95 3.47 7.09
CA ALA A 162 7.38 3.00 5.78
C ALA A 162 8.70 3.63 5.34
N ALA A 163 8.91 4.92 5.68
CA ALA A 163 10.16 5.64 5.39
C ALA A 163 11.35 5.00 6.11
N ASP A 164 11.23 4.72 7.42
CA ASP A 164 12.33 4.10 8.18
C ASP A 164 12.61 2.67 7.75
N LEU A 165 11.58 1.94 7.31
CA LEU A 165 11.76 0.62 6.71
C LEU A 165 12.45 0.72 5.34
N ALA A 166 12.11 1.72 4.50
CA ALA A 166 12.72 1.92 3.19
C ALA A 166 14.19 2.32 3.29
N GLU A 167 14.52 3.31 4.11
CA GLU A 167 15.89 3.77 4.32
C GLU A 167 16.77 2.71 4.94
N GLY A 168 16.19 1.84 5.76
CA GLY A 168 16.93 0.88 6.56
C GLY A 168 17.27 -0.43 5.87
N SER A 169 16.40 -0.98 5.06
CA SER A 169 16.57 -2.34 4.54
C SER A 169 17.48 -2.41 3.31
N ALA A 170 17.43 -1.40 2.42
CA ALA A 170 18.24 -1.39 1.21
C ALA A 170 19.73 -1.13 1.49
N GLU A 171 20.05 -0.26 2.47
CA GLU A 171 21.41 0.18 2.70
C GLU A 171 22.17 -0.58 3.81
N ARG A 172 21.46 -1.21 4.76
CA ARG A 172 22.09 -1.70 6.00
C ARG A 172 22.06 -3.21 6.23
N LEU A 173 21.38 -3.98 5.38
CA LEU A 173 21.35 -5.45 5.43
C LEU A 173 21.95 -6.13 4.17
N PRO A 174 22.91 -5.53 3.42
CA PRO A 174 23.44 -6.13 2.21
C PRO A 174 24.17 -7.44 2.56
N GLY A 175 23.87 -8.50 1.79
CA GLY A 175 24.48 -9.81 1.96
C GLY A 175 23.99 -10.63 3.18
N ARG A 176 23.07 -10.08 4.00
CA ARG A 176 22.55 -10.78 5.20
C ARG A 176 21.09 -11.19 5.09
N ARG A 177 20.45 -10.85 3.99
CA ARG A 177 19.02 -11.15 3.80
C ARG A 177 18.76 -12.62 3.42
N GLY A 178 19.79 -13.36 3.01
CA GLY A 178 19.60 -14.69 2.48
C GLY A 178 18.65 -14.67 1.28
N ARG A 179 17.55 -15.44 1.33
CA ARG A 179 16.45 -15.39 0.36
C ARG A 179 15.35 -14.40 0.74
N GLY A 180 15.62 -13.51 1.70
CA GLY A 180 14.64 -12.55 2.22
C GLY A 180 14.23 -11.51 1.18
N ARG A 181 12.96 -11.17 1.20
CA ARG A 181 12.32 -10.19 0.31
C ARG A 181 11.56 -9.15 1.11
N ASP A 182 11.36 -7.99 0.50
CA ASP A 182 10.44 -6.98 1.00
C ASP A 182 9.06 -7.22 0.40
N PHE A 183 8.05 -7.25 1.24
CA PHE A 183 6.65 -7.36 0.84
C PHE A 183 5.95 -6.05 1.11
N LEU A 184 5.25 -5.53 0.11
CA LEU A 184 4.32 -4.43 0.32
C LEU A 184 2.94 -4.98 0.62
N VAL A 185 2.56 -4.89 1.89
CA VAL A 185 1.18 -5.18 2.34
C VAL A 185 0.32 -3.97 2.02
N MET A 186 -0.53 -4.09 1.02
CA MET A 186 -1.44 -3.03 0.58
C MET A 186 -2.86 -3.26 1.13
N PRO A 187 -3.70 -2.21 1.23
CA PRO A 187 -5.14 -2.38 1.43
C PRO A 187 -5.72 -3.38 0.44
N GLN A 188 -6.87 -3.99 0.72
CA GLN A 188 -7.51 -4.92 -0.20
C GLN A 188 -7.75 -4.28 -1.58
N ASP A 189 -7.53 -5.03 -2.65
CA ASP A 189 -7.85 -4.56 -4.00
C ASP A 189 -9.36 -4.58 -4.26
N PHE A 190 -9.77 -4.06 -5.41
CA PHE A 190 -11.19 -3.96 -5.73
C PHE A 190 -11.88 -5.33 -5.81
N ALA A 191 -11.25 -6.37 -6.35
CA ALA A 191 -11.89 -7.69 -6.44
C ALA A 191 -12.06 -8.32 -5.05
N ALA A 192 -11.06 -8.22 -4.18
CA ALA A 192 -11.15 -8.70 -2.80
C ALA A 192 -12.25 -7.93 -2.02
N PHE A 193 -12.33 -6.61 -2.20
CA PHE A 193 -13.43 -5.81 -1.64
C PHE A 193 -14.79 -6.25 -2.17
N ALA A 194 -14.93 -6.41 -3.48
CA ALA A 194 -16.20 -6.80 -4.11
C ALA A 194 -16.67 -8.19 -3.63
N GLN A 195 -15.76 -9.15 -3.50
CA GLN A 195 -16.04 -10.46 -2.92
C GLN A 195 -16.47 -10.39 -1.45
N ALA A 196 -15.84 -9.52 -0.67
CA ALA A 196 -16.19 -9.33 0.73
C ALA A 196 -17.61 -8.75 0.90
N VAL A 197 -18.02 -7.85 0.01
CA VAL A 197 -19.34 -7.20 0.05
C VAL A 197 -20.43 -8.04 -0.62
N ASP A 198 -20.08 -8.80 -1.67
CA ASP A 198 -21.00 -9.67 -2.40
C ASP A 198 -20.27 -10.97 -2.77
N GLY A 199 -20.48 -12.02 -1.98
CA GLY A 199 -19.83 -13.32 -2.16
C GLY A 199 -20.13 -14.03 -3.50
N THR A 200 -21.02 -13.47 -4.33
CA THR A 200 -21.29 -13.99 -5.69
C THR A 200 -20.30 -13.47 -6.73
N VAL A 201 -19.50 -12.47 -6.39
CA VAL A 201 -18.46 -11.94 -7.27
C VAL A 201 -17.26 -12.90 -7.30
N PRO A 202 -16.81 -13.35 -8.48
CA PRO A 202 -15.66 -14.23 -8.58
C PRO A 202 -14.34 -13.51 -8.25
N PRO A 203 -13.25 -14.26 -7.94
CA PRO A 203 -11.91 -13.71 -7.79
C PRO A 203 -11.48 -12.87 -9.00
N GLY A 204 -10.65 -11.86 -8.77
CA GLY A 204 -10.06 -11.07 -9.83
C GLY A 204 -9.15 -11.90 -10.74
N LEU A 205 -8.96 -11.45 -11.98
CA LEU A 205 -8.21 -12.21 -12.99
C LEU A 205 -6.70 -11.98 -12.93
N GLY A 206 -6.25 -10.87 -12.37
CA GLY A 206 -4.85 -10.53 -12.32
C GLY A 206 -4.21 -10.25 -13.70
N LEU A 207 -4.96 -9.72 -14.66
CA LEU A 207 -4.51 -9.48 -16.01
C LEU A 207 -3.93 -8.07 -16.21
N THR A 208 -2.94 -7.95 -17.09
CA THR A 208 -2.50 -6.67 -17.67
C THR A 208 -3.49 -6.18 -18.71
N VAL A 209 -3.40 -4.91 -19.15
CA VAL A 209 -4.26 -4.36 -20.20
C VAL A 209 -4.09 -5.11 -21.52
N ALA A 210 -2.85 -5.46 -21.88
CA ALA A 210 -2.58 -6.26 -23.08
C ALA A 210 -3.25 -7.64 -23.03
N GLU A 211 -3.23 -8.31 -21.88
CA GLU A 211 -3.89 -9.61 -21.69
C GLU A 211 -5.41 -9.47 -21.70
N ILE A 212 -5.96 -8.42 -21.08
CA ILE A 212 -7.40 -8.09 -21.16
C ILE A 212 -7.85 -7.92 -22.62
N LEU A 213 -7.02 -7.31 -23.47
CA LEU A 213 -7.31 -7.09 -24.88
C LEU A 213 -7.00 -8.30 -25.77
N GLY A 214 -6.36 -9.34 -25.25
CA GLY A 214 -6.19 -10.63 -25.90
C GLY A 214 -7.51 -11.38 -26.07
N ALA A 215 -7.51 -12.46 -26.86
CA ALA A 215 -8.72 -13.24 -27.13
C ALA A 215 -9.37 -13.77 -25.85
N ASP A 216 -8.57 -14.41 -25.00
CA ASP A 216 -9.02 -15.03 -23.75
C ASP A 216 -9.50 -13.97 -22.72
N GLY A 217 -8.80 -12.84 -22.61
CA GLY A 217 -9.20 -11.74 -21.74
C GLY A 217 -10.52 -11.10 -22.16
N ARG A 218 -10.72 -10.87 -23.46
CA ARG A 218 -11.99 -10.37 -23.99
C ARG A 218 -13.15 -11.33 -23.74
N GLU A 219 -12.92 -12.63 -23.86
CA GLU A 219 -13.93 -13.65 -23.59
C GLU A 219 -14.24 -13.71 -22.09
N ALA A 220 -13.21 -13.66 -21.25
CA ALA A 220 -13.38 -13.58 -19.79
C ALA A 220 -14.22 -12.37 -19.37
N LEU A 221 -13.96 -11.18 -19.96
CA LEU A 221 -14.76 -9.98 -19.65
C LEU A 221 -16.20 -10.09 -20.15
N ARG A 222 -16.44 -10.69 -21.33
CA ARG A 222 -17.81 -10.94 -21.83
C ARG A 222 -18.56 -11.89 -20.90
N SER A 223 -17.92 -12.97 -20.48
CA SER A 223 -18.51 -13.93 -19.54
C SER A 223 -18.79 -13.30 -18.17
N ALA A 224 -17.92 -12.40 -17.71
CA ALA A 224 -18.07 -11.69 -16.44
C ALA A 224 -19.14 -10.59 -16.46
N GLN A 225 -19.72 -10.24 -17.62
CA GLN A 225 -20.82 -9.24 -17.69
C GLN A 225 -22.02 -9.58 -16.80
N VAL A 226 -22.26 -10.84 -16.53
CA VAL A 226 -23.32 -11.29 -15.61
C VAL A 226 -23.12 -10.72 -14.20
N HIS A 227 -21.87 -10.48 -13.79
CA HIS A 227 -21.51 -9.90 -12.50
C HIS A 227 -21.46 -8.36 -12.52
N LEU A 228 -21.57 -7.71 -13.68
CA LEU A 228 -21.42 -6.25 -13.80
C LEU A 228 -22.34 -5.45 -12.85
N PRO A 229 -23.62 -5.81 -12.65
CA PRO A 229 -24.46 -5.09 -11.68
C PRO A 229 -23.94 -5.18 -10.23
N ALA A 230 -23.41 -6.32 -9.81
CA ALA A 230 -22.80 -6.51 -8.49
C ALA A 230 -21.49 -5.73 -8.37
N LEU A 231 -20.63 -5.82 -9.38
CA LEU A 231 -19.36 -5.08 -9.44
C LEU A 231 -19.57 -3.56 -9.41
N ARG A 232 -20.61 -3.04 -10.04
CA ARG A 232 -20.94 -1.60 -9.99
C ARG A 232 -21.33 -1.15 -8.59
N ARG A 233 -22.23 -1.88 -7.93
CA ARG A 233 -22.60 -1.58 -6.54
C ARG A 233 -21.37 -1.68 -5.63
N ALA A 234 -20.51 -2.67 -5.85
CA ALA A 234 -19.26 -2.80 -5.12
C ALA A 234 -18.30 -1.63 -5.40
N LEU A 235 -18.23 -1.12 -6.66
CA LEU A 235 -17.41 0.03 -6.99
C LEU A 235 -17.86 1.29 -6.26
N GLU A 236 -19.14 1.60 -6.27
CA GLU A 236 -19.69 2.75 -5.53
C GLU A 236 -19.30 2.68 -4.04
N ARG A 237 -19.37 1.50 -3.45
CA ARG A 237 -18.95 1.28 -2.06
C ARG A 237 -17.43 1.35 -1.88
N TYR A 238 -16.65 0.78 -2.81
CA TYR A 238 -15.20 0.82 -2.75
C TYR A 238 -14.64 2.24 -2.81
N LEU A 239 -15.23 3.10 -3.65
CA LEU A 239 -14.87 4.51 -3.73
C LEU A 239 -15.12 5.27 -2.41
N LEU A 240 -16.02 4.77 -1.55
CA LEU A 240 -16.35 5.35 -0.26
C LEU A 240 -15.52 4.75 0.89
N PHE A 241 -15.40 3.42 0.93
CA PHE A 241 -14.80 2.69 2.05
C PHE A 241 -13.30 2.42 1.85
N GLY A 242 -12.81 2.37 0.61
CA GLY A 242 -11.43 1.93 0.31
C GLY A 242 -11.19 0.46 0.61
N GLY A 243 -9.90 0.11 0.70
CA GLY A 243 -9.45 -1.28 0.89
C GLY A 243 -8.89 -1.60 2.27
N LEU A 244 -8.89 -0.67 3.24
CA LEU A 244 -8.37 -0.96 4.58
C LEU A 244 -9.23 -2.02 5.28
N PRO A 245 -8.64 -3.04 5.94
CA PRO A 245 -9.35 -4.16 6.52
C PRO A 245 -10.57 -3.80 7.35
N ALA A 246 -10.45 -2.83 8.26
CA ALA A 246 -11.56 -2.41 9.12
C ALA A 246 -12.72 -1.81 8.31
N ALA A 247 -12.43 -1.00 7.29
CA ALA A 247 -13.45 -0.42 6.42
C ALA A 247 -14.13 -1.49 5.54
N VAL A 248 -13.35 -2.46 5.04
CA VAL A 248 -13.92 -3.59 4.26
C VAL A 248 -14.87 -4.41 5.10
N VAL A 249 -14.54 -4.69 6.37
CA VAL A 249 -15.41 -5.43 7.30
C VAL A 249 -16.71 -4.65 7.56
N GLU A 250 -16.65 -3.34 7.76
CA GLU A 250 -17.87 -2.51 7.92
C GLU A 250 -18.72 -2.50 6.66
N ALA A 251 -18.08 -2.37 5.48
CA ALA A 251 -18.78 -2.45 4.21
C ALA A 251 -19.49 -3.80 4.05
N ALA A 252 -18.80 -4.89 4.29
CA ALA A 252 -19.37 -6.24 4.21
C ALA A 252 -20.50 -6.47 5.23
N GLY A 253 -20.39 -5.86 6.40
CA GLY A 253 -21.45 -5.85 7.42
C GLY A 253 -22.69 -5.02 7.05
N GLY A 254 -22.72 -4.36 5.89
CA GLY A 254 -23.87 -3.60 5.39
C GLY A 254 -23.91 -2.14 5.82
N SER A 255 -22.85 -1.59 6.43
CA SER A 255 -22.77 -0.17 6.77
C SER A 255 -22.95 0.69 5.51
N ALA A 256 -23.70 1.77 5.58
CA ALA A 256 -23.90 2.70 4.46
C ALA A 256 -22.66 3.58 4.23
N GLU A 257 -21.96 3.95 5.31
CA GLU A 257 -20.77 4.82 5.32
C GLU A 257 -19.74 4.27 6.30
N PRO A 258 -18.43 4.57 6.10
CA PRO A 258 -17.39 4.23 7.06
C PRO A 258 -17.65 4.91 8.41
N SER A 259 -17.53 4.16 9.50
CA SER A 259 -17.73 4.72 10.83
C SER A 259 -16.71 5.84 11.16
N GLY A 260 -17.12 6.76 12.04
CA GLY A 260 -16.21 7.79 12.53
C GLY A 260 -14.98 7.22 13.26
N GLU A 261 -15.05 5.99 13.76
CA GLU A 261 -13.90 5.29 14.36
C GLU A 261 -12.87 4.91 13.29
N VAL A 262 -13.28 4.24 12.22
CA VAL A 262 -12.41 3.83 11.11
C VAL A 262 -11.78 5.06 10.44
N GLN A 263 -12.58 6.11 10.19
CA GLN A 263 -12.08 7.36 9.63
C GLN A 263 -11.02 8.02 10.54
N ARG A 264 -11.28 8.08 11.85
CA ARG A 264 -10.36 8.66 12.83
C ARG A 264 -9.05 7.89 12.90
N VAL A 265 -9.09 6.55 12.95
CA VAL A 265 -7.89 5.72 13.02
C VAL A 265 -6.96 5.96 11.82
N LEU A 266 -7.49 6.06 10.60
CA LEU A 266 -6.68 6.39 9.43
C LEU A 266 -6.13 7.82 9.49
N TRP A 267 -6.96 8.78 9.92
CA TRP A 267 -6.54 10.17 10.06
C TRP A 267 -5.44 10.33 11.12
N ASP A 268 -5.59 9.69 12.29
CA ASP A 268 -4.61 9.73 13.36
C ASP A 268 -3.29 9.07 12.94
N SER A 269 -3.35 8.05 12.09
CA SER A 269 -2.16 7.44 11.48
C SER A 269 -1.39 8.45 10.62
N LEU A 270 -2.10 9.21 9.78
CA LEU A 270 -1.50 10.29 8.98
C LEU A 270 -0.93 11.39 9.89
N VAL A 271 -1.66 11.83 10.91
CA VAL A 271 -1.21 12.84 11.87
C VAL A 271 0.08 12.41 12.54
N LYS A 272 0.15 11.16 13.02
CA LYS A 272 1.33 10.61 13.69
C LYS A 272 2.56 10.64 12.77
N GLU A 273 2.43 10.25 11.50
CA GLU A 273 3.55 10.26 10.55
C GLU A 273 4.02 11.69 10.21
N VAL A 274 3.09 12.63 10.04
CA VAL A 274 3.41 14.04 9.81
C VAL A 274 4.17 14.63 11.01
N GLN A 275 3.71 14.37 12.23
CA GLN A 275 4.33 14.89 13.46
C GLN A 275 5.70 14.26 13.73
N ARG A 276 5.84 12.95 13.49
CA ARG A 276 7.12 12.22 13.68
C ARG A 276 8.25 12.82 12.83
N ARG A 277 7.94 13.34 11.64
CA ARG A 277 8.88 14.01 10.76
C ARG A 277 9.01 15.52 11.03
N GLY A 278 8.41 16.02 12.12
CA GLY A 278 8.45 17.43 12.47
C GLY A 278 7.71 18.34 11.50
N ALA A 279 6.83 17.78 10.65
CA ALA A 279 6.03 18.51 9.69
C ALA A 279 4.78 19.12 10.33
N SER A 280 4.29 20.23 9.77
CA SER A 280 3.12 20.96 10.26
C SER A 280 1.82 20.29 9.81
N MET A 281 0.94 19.89 10.73
CA MET A 281 -0.38 19.35 10.39
C MET A 281 -1.27 20.32 9.62
N PRO A 282 -1.39 21.62 9.98
CA PRO A 282 -2.13 22.57 9.16
C PRO A 282 -1.63 22.67 7.73
N ALA A 283 -0.31 22.56 7.55
CA ALA A 283 0.31 22.56 6.22
C ALA A 283 -0.01 21.27 5.44
N ALA A 284 0.06 20.11 6.09
CA ALA A 284 -0.32 18.83 5.49
C ALA A 284 -1.82 18.81 5.10
N GLN A 285 -2.70 19.34 5.95
CA GLN A 285 -4.13 19.45 5.64
C GLN A 285 -4.39 20.36 4.43
N ALA A 286 -3.76 21.54 4.38
CA ALA A 286 -3.88 22.44 3.24
C ALA A 286 -3.35 21.80 1.94
N LEU A 287 -2.30 20.98 2.04
CA LEU A 287 -1.78 20.22 0.90
C LEU A 287 -2.77 19.14 0.44
N LEU A 288 -3.33 18.35 1.37
CA LEU A 288 -4.33 17.32 1.04
C LEU A 288 -5.59 17.95 0.41
N GLU A 289 -6.03 19.10 0.90
CA GLU A 289 -7.11 19.87 0.27
C GLU A 289 -6.77 20.24 -1.18
N ARG A 290 -5.56 20.72 -1.42
CA ARG A 290 -5.11 21.09 -2.78
C ARG A 290 -4.99 19.88 -3.69
N ILE A 291 -4.49 18.76 -3.20
CA ILE A 291 -4.47 17.49 -3.94
C ILE A 291 -5.89 17.10 -4.29
N MET A 292 -6.85 17.15 -3.35
CA MET A 292 -8.24 16.82 -3.58
C MET A 292 -8.89 17.70 -4.67
N ARG A 293 -8.67 19.02 -4.62
CA ARG A 293 -9.17 19.98 -5.62
C ARG A 293 -8.57 19.81 -7.01
N SER A 294 -7.45 19.12 -7.14
CA SER A 294 -6.73 18.89 -8.38
C SER A 294 -6.59 17.42 -8.75
N LEU A 295 -7.38 16.55 -8.10
CA LEU A 295 -7.36 15.12 -8.36
C LEU A 295 -7.62 14.87 -9.86
N GLY A 296 -6.82 13.98 -10.47
CA GLY A 296 -6.86 13.74 -11.91
C GLY A 296 -6.26 14.85 -12.79
N SER A 297 -5.87 15.99 -12.22
CA SER A 297 -5.32 17.12 -12.96
C SER A 297 -3.81 17.26 -12.83
N LYS A 298 -3.20 17.92 -13.81
CA LYS A 298 -1.75 18.24 -13.80
C LYS A 298 -1.40 19.22 -12.70
N LEU A 299 -0.36 18.88 -11.95
CA LEU A 299 0.21 19.70 -10.88
C LEU A 299 1.68 20.02 -11.15
N SER A 300 2.09 21.25 -10.84
CA SER A 300 3.49 21.59 -10.65
C SER A 300 3.75 22.01 -9.22
N TRP A 301 4.95 21.71 -8.70
CA TRP A 301 5.31 22.11 -7.34
C TRP A 301 5.22 23.62 -7.13
N SER A 302 5.61 24.41 -8.14
CA SER A 302 5.54 25.86 -8.11
C SER A 302 4.10 26.40 -8.10
N LYS A 303 3.18 25.76 -8.84
CA LYS A 303 1.76 26.11 -8.81
C LYS A 303 1.16 25.78 -7.45
N LEU A 304 1.42 24.57 -6.97
CA LEU A 304 0.92 24.10 -5.66
C LEU A 304 1.42 25.00 -4.52
N ALA A 305 2.72 25.37 -4.54
CA ALA A 305 3.32 26.26 -3.55
C ALA A 305 2.68 27.66 -3.51
N ARG A 306 2.30 28.20 -4.67
CA ARG A 306 1.63 29.52 -4.76
C ARG A 306 0.17 29.47 -4.29
N GLU A 307 -0.50 28.36 -4.52
CA GLU A 307 -1.93 28.20 -4.22
C GLU A 307 -2.22 27.79 -2.78
N MET A 308 -1.19 27.36 -2.03
CA MET A 308 -1.36 27.02 -0.62
C MET A 308 -1.46 28.27 0.25
N ALA A 309 -2.58 28.39 0.97
CA ALA A 309 -2.84 29.53 1.86
C ALA A 309 -2.05 29.48 3.18
N VAL A 310 -1.52 28.32 3.57
CA VAL A 310 -0.81 28.10 4.83
C VAL A 310 0.69 27.99 4.59
N PRO A 311 1.53 28.74 5.34
CA PRO A 311 2.99 28.60 5.24
C PRO A 311 3.46 27.19 5.66
N LEU A 312 4.28 26.54 4.82
CA LEU A 312 4.88 25.23 5.08
C LEU A 312 6.13 25.28 5.96
N GLY A 313 6.59 26.46 6.34
CA GLY A 313 7.79 26.64 7.14
C GLY A 313 7.89 28.04 7.73
N ARG A 314 8.95 28.32 8.50
CA ARG A 314 9.19 29.65 9.05
C ARG A 314 9.37 30.66 7.90
N PRO A 315 8.61 31.79 7.90
CA PRO A 315 8.75 32.80 6.86
C PRO A 315 10.18 33.36 6.84
N ARG A 316 10.82 33.39 5.69
CA ARG A 316 12.09 34.12 5.52
C ARG A 316 11.80 35.63 5.63
N ARG A 317 12.56 36.33 6.46
CA ARG A 317 12.47 37.81 6.55
C ARG A 317 12.58 38.44 5.17
N GLY A 318 11.55 39.18 4.75
CA GLY A 318 11.54 39.94 3.49
C GLY A 318 11.03 39.24 2.23
N ALA A 319 10.63 37.97 2.27
CA ALA A 319 9.96 37.31 1.16
C ALA A 319 8.44 37.36 1.35
N GLY A 320 7.68 37.65 0.30
CA GLY A 320 6.23 37.51 0.30
C GLY A 320 5.82 36.10 0.67
N HIS A 321 4.56 35.90 1.12
CA HIS A 321 4.02 34.63 1.65
C HIS A 321 3.90 33.52 0.57
N HIS A 322 5.02 33.15 -0.06
CA HIS A 322 5.04 32.02 -1.01
C HIS A 322 5.82 30.85 -0.40
N ASN A 323 5.20 29.66 -0.40
CA ASN A 323 5.87 28.44 -0.02
C ASN A 323 6.98 28.09 -1.03
N ASP A 324 8.09 27.52 -0.54
CA ASP A 324 9.13 27.00 -1.41
C ASP A 324 8.60 25.71 -2.10
N PRO A 325 8.66 25.60 -3.44
CA PRO A 325 8.27 24.38 -4.15
C PRO A 325 8.96 23.12 -3.66
N ARG A 326 10.21 23.21 -3.17
CA ARG A 326 10.94 22.08 -2.58
C ARG A 326 10.31 21.60 -1.28
N THR A 327 9.84 22.54 -0.46
CA THR A 327 9.13 22.19 0.78
C THR A 327 7.80 21.48 0.47
N VAL A 328 7.05 21.97 -0.54
CA VAL A 328 5.82 21.29 -1.00
C VAL A 328 6.13 19.88 -1.48
N GLN A 329 7.18 19.72 -2.28
CA GLN A 329 7.64 18.41 -2.75
C GLN A 329 7.94 17.48 -1.56
N SER A 330 8.70 17.93 -0.56
CA SER A 330 9.04 17.13 0.62
C SER A 330 7.81 16.67 1.41
N TYR A 331 6.75 17.49 1.48
CA TYR A 331 5.49 17.08 2.12
C TYR A 331 4.74 16.04 1.29
N VAL A 332 4.70 16.17 -0.04
CA VAL A 332 4.09 15.14 -0.91
C VAL A 332 4.90 13.85 -0.85
N GLU A 333 6.22 13.94 -0.84
CA GLU A 333 7.11 12.79 -0.65
C GLU A 333 6.85 12.10 0.69
N LEU A 334 6.68 12.86 1.77
CA LEU A 334 6.30 12.31 3.08
C LEU A 334 4.98 11.53 3.02
N LEU A 335 3.96 12.07 2.34
CA LEU A 335 2.70 11.37 2.15
C LEU A 335 2.87 10.09 1.32
N ALA A 336 3.65 10.15 0.23
CA ALA A 336 3.82 9.02 -0.68
C ALA A 336 4.67 7.89 -0.08
N VAL A 337 5.74 8.21 0.65
CA VAL A 337 6.57 7.22 1.35
C VAL A 337 5.75 6.47 2.41
N ASN A 338 4.75 7.12 3.01
CA ASN A 338 3.84 6.49 3.96
C ASN A 338 2.55 5.94 3.31
N TYR A 339 2.53 5.80 1.99
CA TYR A 339 1.43 5.23 1.21
C TYR A 339 0.11 6.01 1.27
N PHE A 340 0.14 7.28 1.66
CA PHE A 340 -1.01 8.17 1.63
C PHE A 340 -1.22 8.84 0.26
N ALA A 341 -0.20 8.86 -0.58
CA ALA A 341 -0.27 9.43 -1.92
C ALA A 341 0.52 8.60 -2.94
N LEU A 342 0.05 8.58 -4.19
CA LEU A 342 0.74 8.04 -5.36
C LEU A 342 1.08 9.21 -6.29
N VAL A 343 2.36 9.36 -6.66
CA VAL A 343 2.85 10.45 -7.51
C VAL A 343 3.28 9.91 -8.86
N LEU A 344 2.57 10.26 -9.91
CA LEU A 344 2.87 9.85 -11.28
C LEU A 344 3.48 10.99 -12.08
N TYR A 345 4.62 10.73 -12.69
CA TYR A 345 5.31 11.67 -13.59
C TYR A 345 4.95 11.41 -15.05
N PHE A 346 5.14 12.43 -15.89
CA PHE A 346 4.94 12.29 -17.31
C PHE A 346 6.02 11.42 -17.96
N TRP A 347 5.60 10.45 -18.73
CA TRP A 347 6.48 9.53 -19.42
C TRP A 347 7.33 10.22 -20.48
N LYS A 348 8.62 9.92 -20.48
CA LYS A 348 9.57 10.32 -21.53
C LYS A 348 9.76 9.17 -22.52
N GLN A 349 9.33 9.37 -23.74
CA GLN A 349 9.43 8.35 -24.78
C GLN A 349 10.87 7.91 -25.05
N ASP A 350 11.82 8.85 -24.96
CA ASP A 350 13.24 8.63 -25.26
C ASP A 350 13.94 7.74 -24.22
N SER A 351 13.65 7.95 -22.93
CA SER A 351 14.28 7.20 -21.83
C SER A 351 13.41 6.04 -21.31
N GLY A 352 12.10 6.06 -21.56
CA GLY A 352 11.17 5.11 -20.98
C GLY A 352 10.92 5.33 -19.48
N SER A 353 11.23 6.52 -18.95
CA SER A 353 11.12 6.87 -17.53
C SER A 353 10.25 8.11 -17.31
N GLY A 354 9.87 8.36 -16.06
CA GLY A 354 9.15 9.59 -15.67
C GLY A 354 9.99 10.86 -15.80
N ASP A 355 9.40 11.95 -16.26
CA ASP A 355 10.03 13.27 -16.32
C ASP A 355 9.80 14.04 -15.01
N VAL A 356 10.72 13.91 -14.07
CA VAL A 356 10.65 14.58 -12.75
C VAL A 356 10.64 16.13 -12.84
N ALA A 357 11.10 16.70 -13.97
CA ALA A 357 11.12 18.16 -14.18
C ALA A 357 9.76 18.71 -14.66
N LYS A 358 8.89 17.85 -15.21
CA LYS A 358 7.57 18.25 -15.71
C LYS A 358 6.50 18.22 -14.62
N ASP A 359 5.27 18.57 -15.05
CA ASP A 359 4.06 18.38 -14.26
C ASP A 359 3.89 16.90 -13.88
N LYS A 360 3.07 16.62 -12.88
CA LYS A 360 2.74 15.32 -12.35
C LYS A 360 1.27 15.26 -11.99
N LYS A 361 0.74 14.06 -11.82
CA LYS A 361 -0.54 13.83 -11.17
C LYS A 361 -0.29 13.22 -9.79
N VAL A 362 -1.11 13.59 -8.83
CA VAL A 362 -1.04 13.06 -7.46
C VAL A 362 -2.39 12.47 -7.11
N TYR A 363 -2.38 11.21 -6.69
CA TYR A 363 -3.56 10.45 -6.29
C TYR A 363 -3.45 10.09 -4.81
N PHE A 364 -4.58 9.79 -4.17
CA PHE A 364 -4.59 9.25 -2.81
C PHE A 364 -4.21 7.77 -2.82
N GLY A 365 -3.53 7.31 -1.77
CA GLY A 365 -3.08 5.92 -1.64
C GLY A 365 -4.19 4.92 -1.31
N ASP A 366 -5.35 5.42 -0.88
CA ASP A 366 -6.56 4.63 -0.64
C ASP A 366 -7.82 5.50 -0.82
N PRO A 367 -8.93 4.97 -1.39
CA PRO A 367 -10.18 5.73 -1.54
C PRO A 367 -10.78 6.24 -0.22
N LEU A 368 -10.61 5.51 0.91
CA LEU A 368 -11.09 5.99 2.20
C LEU A 368 -10.41 7.30 2.61
N LEU A 369 -9.10 7.45 2.38
CA LEU A 369 -8.40 8.69 2.68
C LEU A 369 -8.95 9.86 1.85
N GLN A 370 -9.27 9.61 0.58
CA GLN A 370 -9.91 10.58 -0.29
C GLN A 370 -11.27 11.02 0.26
N THR A 371 -12.10 10.06 0.70
CA THR A 371 -13.39 10.33 1.36
C THR A 371 -13.22 11.20 2.61
N ILE A 372 -12.29 10.83 3.50
CA ILE A 372 -12.01 11.58 4.73
C ILE A 372 -11.57 13.02 4.43
N VAL A 373 -10.73 13.20 3.42
CA VAL A 373 -10.27 14.55 3.06
C VAL A 373 -11.42 15.37 2.46
N ALA A 374 -12.22 14.81 1.55
CA ALA A 374 -13.38 15.48 0.96
C ALA A 374 -14.36 15.96 2.04
N ASP A 375 -14.70 15.09 2.99
CA ASP A 375 -15.62 15.40 4.09
C ASP A 375 -15.07 16.52 5.00
N ARG A 376 -13.78 16.45 5.35
CA ARG A 376 -13.13 17.45 6.23
C ARG A 376 -13.03 18.84 5.63
N VAL A 377 -12.88 18.93 4.32
CA VAL A 377 -12.76 20.21 3.60
C VAL A 377 -14.08 20.67 2.97
N GLY A 378 -15.16 19.89 3.14
CA GLY A 378 -16.49 20.20 2.62
C GLY A 378 -16.53 20.27 1.09
N LEU A 379 -15.76 19.45 0.40
CA LEU A 379 -15.76 19.39 -1.07
C LEU A 379 -16.77 18.35 -1.56
N PRO A 380 -17.50 18.66 -2.63
CA PRO A 380 -18.33 17.66 -3.27
C PRO A 380 -17.45 16.55 -3.86
N ARG A 381 -17.95 15.34 -3.86
CA ARG A 381 -17.30 14.20 -4.47
C ARG A 381 -17.37 14.31 -6.00
N ASP A 382 -16.26 14.01 -6.66
CA ASP A 382 -16.16 13.89 -8.11
C ASP A 382 -15.91 12.43 -8.48
N THR A 383 -16.99 11.74 -8.88
CA THR A 383 -16.93 10.31 -9.19
C THR A 383 -15.95 10.00 -10.33
N HIS A 384 -15.76 10.90 -11.30
CA HIS A 384 -14.79 10.70 -12.37
C HIS A 384 -13.36 10.67 -11.80
N ALA A 385 -12.99 11.67 -11.01
CA ALA A 385 -11.68 11.74 -10.38
C ALA A 385 -11.45 10.60 -9.36
N GLU A 386 -12.50 10.16 -8.66
CA GLU A 386 -12.45 9.01 -7.74
C GLU A 386 -12.19 7.70 -8.48
N VAL A 387 -12.85 7.47 -9.61
CA VAL A 387 -12.62 6.29 -10.46
C VAL A 387 -11.22 6.33 -11.06
N GLU A 388 -10.77 7.51 -11.53
CA GLU A 388 -9.39 7.69 -12.04
C GLU A 388 -8.37 7.33 -10.95
N ASN A 389 -8.58 7.76 -9.70
CA ASN A 389 -7.74 7.39 -8.56
C ASN A 389 -7.73 5.86 -8.31
N ALA A 390 -8.90 5.21 -8.34
CA ALA A 390 -8.99 3.77 -8.16
C ALA A 390 -8.27 2.99 -9.28
N VAL A 391 -8.39 3.46 -10.53
CA VAL A 391 -7.69 2.90 -11.69
C VAL A 391 -6.17 3.09 -11.54
N ALA A 392 -5.70 4.27 -11.11
CA ALA A 392 -4.29 4.53 -10.84
C ALA A 392 -3.70 3.51 -9.84
N LEU A 393 -4.40 3.26 -8.72
CA LEU A 393 -3.98 2.30 -7.71
C LEU A 393 -3.99 0.85 -8.23
N ALA A 394 -5.00 0.47 -9.03
CA ALA A 394 -5.07 -0.87 -9.62
C ALA A 394 -3.93 -1.10 -10.63
N LEU A 395 -3.63 -0.10 -11.47
CA LEU A 395 -2.51 -0.16 -12.41
C LEU A 395 -1.16 -0.18 -11.68
N TYR A 396 -0.98 0.61 -10.63
CA TYR A 396 0.21 0.55 -9.78
C TYR A 396 0.44 -0.86 -9.24
N ARG A 397 -0.60 -1.50 -8.68
CA ARG A 397 -0.54 -2.87 -8.16
C ARG A 397 -0.23 -3.90 -9.25
N ARG A 398 -0.71 -3.67 -10.48
CA ARG A 398 -0.57 -4.63 -11.59
C ARG A 398 0.79 -4.54 -12.28
N TYR A 399 1.30 -3.33 -12.48
CA TYR A 399 2.46 -3.10 -13.34
C TYR A 399 3.75 -2.83 -12.58
N GLU A 400 3.69 -2.21 -11.40
CA GLU A 400 4.93 -1.93 -10.67
C GLU A 400 5.56 -3.24 -10.19
N PRO A 401 6.87 -3.47 -10.43
CA PRO A 401 7.57 -4.67 -9.97
C PRO A 401 7.48 -4.84 -8.45
N LEU A 402 7.33 -6.09 -7.98
CA LEU A 402 7.17 -6.39 -6.55
C LEU A 402 8.29 -5.82 -5.70
N GLU A 403 9.53 -5.89 -6.19
CA GLU A 403 10.72 -5.38 -5.53
C GLU A 403 10.67 -3.85 -5.37
N ARG A 404 10.06 -3.16 -6.34
CA ARG A 404 9.95 -1.70 -6.36
C ARG A 404 8.75 -1.17 -5.58
N ARG A 405 7.65 -1.91 -5.54
CA ARG A 405 6.46 -1.51 -4.76
C ARG A 405 6.79 -1.25 -3.29
N ALA A 406 7.70 -2.04 -2.73
CA ALA A 406 8.08 -1.90 -1.35
C ALA A 406 8.91 -0.63 -1.06
N GLU A 407 9.45 0.05 -2.07
CA GLU A 407 10.27 1.25 -1.86
C GLU A 407 9.40 2.46 -1.52
N ASN A 408 8.48 2.82 -2.41
CA ASN A 408 7.55 3.95 -2.18
C ASN A 408 6.56 4.09 -3.35
N MET A 409 5.61 5.03 -3.23
CA MET A 409 4.65 5.38 -4.27
C MET A 409 5.04 6.67 -5.03
N ILE A 410 6.32 7.03 -5.06
CA ILE A 410 6.85 8.18 -5.79
C ILE A 410 7.55 7.70 -7.05
N ALA A 411 7.15 8.27 -8.20
CA ALA A 411 7.76 7.96 -9.48
C ALA A 411 7.87 6.44 -9.76
N PRO A 412 6.75 5.71 -9.79
CA PRO A 412 6.75 4.30 -10.18
C PRO A 412 7.55 4.08 -11.46
N GLU A 413 8.18 2.92 -11.59
CA GLU A 413 9.02 2.59 -12.75
C GLU A 413 8.18 2.26 -13.99
N GLN A 414 7.01 1.64 -13.79
CA GLN A 414 6.18 1.14 -14.88
C GLN A 414 4.77 1.77 -14.92
N LEU A 415 4.55 2.90 -14.26
CA LEU A 415 3.29 3.63 -14.33
C LEU A 415 3.52 5.13 -14.42
N HIS A 416 3.03 5.73 -15.48
CA HIS A 416 3.24 7.13 -15.82
C HIS A 416 1.97 7.77 -16.38
N VAL A 417 1.98 9.09 -16.51
CA VAL A 417 1.05 9.89 -17.32
C VAL A 417 1.69 10.19 -18.67
N TRP A 418 0.91 10.31 -19.73
CA TRP A 418 1.44 10.77 -21.02
C TRP A 418 0.77 12.08 -21.44
N GLY A 419 1.53 12.95 -22.09
CA GLY A 419 0.98 14.19 -22.61
C GLY A 419 1.89 14.90 -23.58
N THR A 420 1.27 15.64 -24.51
CA THR A 420 1.96 16.48 -25.48
C THR A 420 1.93 17.94 -25.08
N ARG A 421 2.86 18.72 -25.65
CA ARG A 421 2.87 20.20 -25.52
C ARG A 421 1.62 20.86 -26.12
N ARG A 422 0.89 20.17 -27.02
CA ARG A 422 -0.31 20.67 -27.69
C ARG A 422 -1.62 20.31 -26.96
N GLY A 423 -1.53 19.76 -25.74
CA GLY A 423 -2.67 19.46 -24.88
C GLY A 423 -3.27 18.07 -25.04
N GLY A 424 -2.73 17.19 -25.89
CA GLY A 424 -3.13 15.77 -25.89
C GLY A 424 -2.64 15.10 -24.62
N GLU A 425 -3.47 14.30 -23.97
CA GLU A 425 -3.17 13.57 -22.74
C GLU A 425 -3.72 12.17 -22.82
N VAL A 426 -3.06 11.23 -22.14
CA VAL A 426 -3.54 9.91 -21.78
C VAL A 426 -3.30 9.74 -20.29
N ASP A 427 -4.32 9.36 -19.54
CA ASP A 427 -4.27 9.33 -18.09
C ASP A 427 -3.18 8.42 -17.57
N PHE A 428 -3.03 7.22 -18.17
CA PHE A 428 -2.02 6.28 -17.73
C PHE A 428 -1.31 5.61 -18.92
N VAL A 429 -0.01 5.50 -18.76
CA VAL A 429 0.87 4.68 -19.59
C VAL A 429 1.58 3.71 -18.66
N CYS A 430 1.43 2.42 -18.88
CA CYS A 430 1.91 1.40 -17.95
C CYS A 430 2.63 0.25 -18.68
N GLY A 431 3.55 -0.39 -17.95
CA GLY A 431 4.38 -1.49 -18.45
C GLY A 431 5.82 -1.09 -18.80
N PRO A 432 6.68 -2.07 -19.06
CA PRO A 432 8.06 -1.83 -19.43
C PRO A 432 8.15 -1.11 -20.79
N ARG A 433 9.24 -0.37 -21.00
CA ARG A 433 9.46 0.51 -22.16
C ARG A 433 9.10 -0.12 -23.52
N GLU A 434 9.39 -1.40 -23.68
CA GLU A 434 9.19 -2.15 -24.93
C GLU A 434 7.72 -2.54 -25.14
N ARG A 435 6.94 -2.65 -24.06
CA ARG A 435 5.57 -3.19 -24.06
C ARG A 435 4.64 -2.30 -23.22
N ILE A 436 4.40 -1.10 -23.72
CA ILE A 436 3.58 -0.10 -23.05
C ILE A 436 2.11 -0.29 -23.42
N ASP A 437 1.26 -0.24 -22.43
CA ASP A 437 -0.18 -0.18 -22.51
C ASP A 437 -0.68 1.24 -22.19
N ALA A 438 -1.81 1.65 -22.74
CA ALA A 438 -2.41 2.96 -22.53
C ALA A 438 -3.82 2.82 -21.96
N VAL A 439 -4.13 3.58 -20.91
CA VAL A 439 -5.45 3.59 -20.27
C VAL A 439 -5.94 5.03 -20.13
N GLU A 440 -7.17 5.28 -20.53
CA GLU A 440 -7.90 6.53 -20.35
C GLU A 440 -9.14 6.26 -19.51
N VAL A 441 -9.49 7.17 -18.62
CA VAL A 441 -10.76 7.12 -17.89
C VAL A 441 -11.72 8.10 -18.53
N ALA A 442 -12.80 7.59 -19.12
CA ALA A 442 -13.81 8.41 -19.78
C ALA A 442 -14.59 9.23 -18.78
N ASP A 443 -15.11 10.38 -19.24
CA ASP A 443 -16.05 11.18 -18.45
C ASP A 443 -17.18 10.29 -17.92
N TRP A 444 -17.44 10.36 -16.61
CA TRP A 444 -18.37 9.48 -15.93
C TRP A 444 -19.85 9.74 -16.31
N ALA A 445 -20.14 10.93 -16.76
CA ALA A 445 -21.48 11.31 -17.19
C ALA A 445 -21.82 10.79 -18.60
N SER A 446 -20.84 10.78 -19.51
CA SER A 446 -21.07 10.33 -20.89
C SER A 446 -19.77 9.92 -21.59
N LEU A 447 -19.81 8.80 -22.33
CA LEU A 447 -18.71 8.37 -23.18
C LEU A 447 -18.68 9.20 -24.48
N ASP A 448 -17.70 10.09 -24.64
CA ASP A 448 -17.40 10.71 -25.93
C ASP A 448 -16.58 9.75 -26.81
N ARG A 449 -17.22 9.16 -27.78
CA ARG A 449 -16.57 8.22 -28.71
C ARG A 449 -15.40 8.80 -29.51
N ARG A 450 -15.34 10.13 -29.69
CA ARG A 450 -14.22 10.78 -30.34
C ARG A 450 -13.02 10.84 -29.40
N LYS A 451 -13.25 11.13 -28.11
CA LYS A 451 -12.22 11.07 -27.08
C LYS A 451 -11.75 9.65 -26.82
N ALA A 452 -12.63 8.65 -26.87
CA ALA A 452 -12.29 7.24 -26.69
C ALA A 452 -11.22 6.72 -27.67
N THR A 453 -11.07 7.38 -28.84
CA THR A 453 -9.95 7.06 -29.77
C THR A 453 -8.64 7.76 -29.41
N GLY A 454 -8.63 8.61 -28.37
CA GLY A 454 -7.48 9.41 -27.93
C GLY A 454 -6.23 8.57 -27.66
N PRO A 455 -6.29 7.56 -26.76
CA PRO A 455 -5.13 6.73 -26.42
C PRO A 455 -4.52 6.02 -27.65
N ALA A 456 -5.35 5.43 -28.51
CA ALA A 456 -4.89 4.75 -29.72
C ALA A 456 -4.25 5.71 -30.74
N ARG A 457 -4.72 6.96 -30.82
CA ARG A 457 -4.12 8.01 -31.66
C ARG A 457 -2.83 8.55 -31.04
N ALA A 458 -2.79 8.68 -29.73
CA ALA A 458 -1.66 9.20 -28.99
C ALA A 458 -0.46 8.25 -29.03
N LEU A 459 -0.73 6.95 -28.93
CA LEU A 459 0.26 5.87 -28.87
C LEU A 459 -0.06 4.79 -29.92
N PRO A 460 0.16 5.05 -31.23
CA PRO A 460 -0.21 4.13 -32.29
C PRO A 460 0.47 2.76 -32.14
N GLY A 461 -0.28 1.69 -32.39
CA GLY A 461 0.22 0.32 -32.31
C GLY A 461 0.43 -0.23 -30.90
N ARG A 462 0.06 0.53 -29.86
CA ARG A 462 0.09 0.06 -28.48
C ARG A 462 -1.30 -0.42 -28.04
N PRO A 463 -1.38 -1.44 -27.17
CA PRO A 463 -2.63 -1.81 -26.53
C PRO A 463 -3.23 -0.58 -25.84
N SER A 464 -4.49 -0.28 -26.12
CA SER A 464 -5.15 0.88 -25.53
C SER A 464 -6.58 0.56 -25.16
N LEU A 465 -7.00 1.08 -23.99
CA LEU A 465 -8.28 0.82 -23.37
C LEU A 465 -8.85 2.11 -22.79
N VAL A 466 -10.17 2.26 -22.86
CA VAL A 466 -10.90 3.33 -22.21
C VAL A 466 -11.80 2.73 -21.14
N ALA A 467 -11.59 3.12 -19.89
CA ALA A 467 -12.46 2.80 -18.78
C ALA A 467 -13.71 3.67 -18.84
N SER A 468 -14.89 3.06 -18.99
CA SER A 468 -16.18 3.74 -19.05
C SER A 468 -17.04 3.40 -17.84
N ARG A 469 -18.17 4.08 -17.70
CA ARG A 469 -19.15 3.73 -16.68
C ARG A 469 -19.77 2.36 -16.94
N ASP A 470 -20.24 2.10 -18.16
CA ASP A 470 -21.19 1.02 -18.44
C ASP A 470 -20.90 0.21 -19.71
N GLU A 471 -20.16 0.78 -20.65
CA GLU A 471 -20.04 0.22 -21.99
C GLU A 471 -18.91 -0.79 -22.09
N LEU A 472 -19.20 -1.99 -22.64
CA LEU A 472 -18.22 -2.98 -23.05
C LEU A 472 -18.24 -3.10 -24.59
N ASP A 473 -17.18 -2.59 -25.24
CA ASP A 473 -17.03 -2.64 -26.69
C ASP A 473 -15.56 -2.86 -27.08
N PHE A 474 -15.29 -3.93 -27.80
CA PHE A 474 -13.99 -4.21 -28.40
C PHE A 474 -14.01 -3.87 -29.89
N GLY A 475 -14.20 -2.60 -30.20
CA GLY A 475 -14.31 -2.09 -31.54
C GLY A 475 -12.97 -1.92 -32.27
N ARG A 476 -13.05 -1.62 -33.58
CA ARG A 476 -11.85 -1.35 -34.39
C ARG A 476 -11.15 -0.03 -34.02
N SER A 477 -11.88 0.94 -33.53
CA SER A 477 -11.38 2.29 -33.27
C SER A 477 -11.02 2.55 -31.80
N ALA A 478 -11.63 1.83 -30.87
CA ALA A 478 -11.34 1.91 -29.44
C ALA A 478 -11.79 0.62 -28.74
N ASN A 479 -11.09 0.26 -27.67
CA ASN A 479 -11.53 -0.77 -26.74
C ASN A 479 -12.09 -0.06 -25.51
N VAL A 480 -13.35 -0.29 -25.20
CA VAL A 480 -14.06 0.32 -24.09
C VAL A 480 -14.47 -0.76 -23.10
N VAL A 481 -14.17 -0.58 -21.83
CA VAL A 481 -14.46 -1.55 -20.77
C VAL A 481 -15.08 -0.81 -19.58
N PRO A 482 -16.18 -1.31 -18.98
CA PRO A 482 -16.69 -0.75 -17.72
C PRO A 482 -15.59 -0.71 -16.65
N ALA A 483 -15.42 0.42 -15.97
CA ALA A 483 -14.39 0.59 -14.94
C ALA A 483 -14.46 -0.49 -13.84
N ALA A 484 -15.67 -0.91 -13.46
CA ALA A 484 -15.86 -1.98 -12.48
C ALA A 484 -15.31 -3.33 -12.99
N LEU A 485 -15.50 -3.68 -14.27
CA LEU A 485 -14.91 -4.86 -14.87
C LEU A 485 -13.39 -4.72 -15.06
N LEU A 486 -12.92 -3.53 -15.43
CA LEU A 486 -11.49 -3.27 -15.56
C LEU A 486 -10.77 -3.45 -14.21
N LEU A 487 -11.27 -2.81 -13.16
CA LEU A 487 -10.70 -2.91 -11.82
C LEU A 487 -10.70 -4.36 -11.32
N TRP A 488 -11.79 -5.10 -11.56
CA TRP A 488 -11.87 -6.52 -11.23
C TRP A 488 -10.86 -7.37 -12.02
N ALA A 489 -10.71 -7.11 -13.33
CA ALA A 489 -9.78 -7.85 -14.16
C ALA A 489 -8.30 -7.56 -13.86
N LEU A 490 -7.97 -6.32 -13.45
CA LEU A 490 -6.63 -5.93 -13.00
C LEU A 490 -6.29 -6.50 -11.62
N SER A 491 -7.31 -6.72 -10.76
CA SER A 491 -7.16 -7.25 -9.39
C SER A 491 -6.81 -8.73 -9.38
N GLY A 492 -6.20 -9.19 -8.29
CA GLY A 492 -5.81 -10.58 -8.08
C GLY A 492 -4.30 -10.78 -8.02
N SER A 493 -3.86 -11.95 -7.54
CA SER A 493 -2.45 -12.29 -7.42
C SER A 493 -1.78 -12.32 -8.80
N THR A 494 -0.58 -11.78 -8.91
CA THR A 494 0.32 -12.11 -10.02
C THR A 494 0.74 -13.57 -9.82
N SER A 495 0.18 -14.50 -10.61
CA SER A 495 0.80 -15.79 -10.80
C SER A 495 2.17 -15.52 -11.44
N GLY A 496 3.22 -15.45 -10.61
CA GLY A 496 4.60 -15.33 -11.06
C GLY A 496 5.18 -16.68 -11.36
#